data_8c8e1e55451986d058e9791f673e9aaa
#
_entry.id   8c8e1e55451986d058e9791f673e9aaa
#
_cell.length_a   1.000
_cell.length_b   1.000
_cell.length_c   1.000
_cell.angle_alpha   90.00
_cell.angle_beta   90.00
_cell.angle_gamma   90.00
#
_symmetry.space_group_name_H-M   'P 1'
#
loop_
_entity.id
_entity.type
_entity.pdbx_description
1 polymer ?
#
loop_
_entity_poly.entity_id
_entity_poly.type
_entity_poly.pdbx_seq_one_letter_code
_entity_poly.pdbx_strand_id
1 'polypeptide(L)'
;EPPPNLWVIDGGRAQLNIALEILKSSGSFVEVIAISKEKRDSKAYRSKGGAKDIIHTANDTFKLLPSDKRLQWVQKLRDESHRYAINFHRSTKLKNMKQIALLKEKGIEEASVKKLLDYFGSFEAIEKASEQEKNAVLKKRI
;
A
#
# COMPACT_ATOMS: atom_id res chain seq x y z
N GLU A 1 -4.36 1.85 -20.53
CA GLU A 1 -5.38 0.98 -19.91
C GLU A 1 -6.62 1.77 -19.53
N PRO A 2 -7.83 1.22 -19.78
CA PRO A 2 -9.02 1.92 -19.33
C PRO A 2 -9.12 1.94 -17.81
N PRO A 3 -9.74 2.96 -17.19
CA PRO A 3 -9.92 2.99 -15.75
C PRO A 3 -10.85 1.86 -15.30
N PRO A 4 -10.71 1.37 -14.07
CA PRO A 4 -11.62 0.35 -13.54
C PRO A 4 -13.04 0.91 -13.39
N ASN A 5 -14.03 0.03 -13.37
CA ASN A 5 -15.43 0.42 -13.19
C ASN A 5 -15.75 0.71 -11.72
N LEU A 6 -15.03 0.09 -10.80
CA LEU A 6 -15.29 0.19 -9.37
C LEU A 6 -13.97 0.21 -8.59
N TRP A 7 -13.85 1.13 -7.66
CA TRP A 7 -12.78 1.15 -6.67
C TRP A 7 -13.34 0.72 -5.32
N VAL A 8 -12.64 -0.21 -4.68
CA VAL A 8 -12.94 -0.61 -3.30
C VAL A 8 -11.81 -0.10 -2.42
N ILE A 9 -12.15 0.76 -1.49
CA ILE A 9 -11.19 1.41 -0.58
C ILE A 9 -11.27 0.75 0.79
N ASP A 10 -10.13 0.36 1.32
CA ASP A 10 -10.01 -0.09 2.70
C ASP A 10 -9.88 1.13 3.60
N GLY A 11 -11.01 1.60 4.11
CA GLY A 11 -11.06 2.79 4.92
C GLY A 11 -12.48 3.26 5.14
N GLY A 12 -12.64 4.34 5.87
CA GLY A 12 -13.93 4.91 6.22
C GLY A 12 -14.39 6.05 5.33
N ARG A 13 -15.35 6.79 5.82
CA ARG A 13 -15.99 7.92 5.11
C ARG A 13 -14.97 8.99 4.67
N ALA A 14 -13.98 9.28 5.49
CA ALA A 14 -12.97 10.30 5.19
C ALA A 14 -12.15 9.93 3.95
N GLN A 15 -11.68 8.69 3.87
CA GLN A 15 -10.93 8.19 2.73
C GLN A 15 -11.79 8.14 1.47
N LEU A 16 -13.04 7.73 1.61
CA LEU A 16 -13.99 7.71 0.50
C LEU A 16 -14.19 9.12 -0.08
N ASN A 17 -14.38 10.11 0.78
CA ASN A 17 -14.60 11.50 0.36
C ASN A 17 -13.38 12.05 -0.40
N ILE A 18 -12.17 11.74 0.05
CA ILE A 18 -10.93 12.13 -0.64
C ILE A 18 -10.89 11.52 -2.05
N ALA A 19 -11.19 10.23 -2.15
CA ALA A 19 -11.21 9.55 -3.45
C ALA A 19 -12.26 10.15 -4.39
N LEU A 20 -13.45 10.46 -3.88
CA LEU A 20 -14.51 11.09 -4.66
C LEU A 20 -14.10 12.49 -5.18
N GLU A 21 -13.42 13.28 -4.35
CA GLU A 21 -12.88 14.58 -4.77
C GLU A 21 -11.85 14.45 -5.88
N ILE A 22 -10.93 13.51 -5.74
CA ILE A 22 -9.87 13.27 -6.74
C ILE A 22 -10.50 12.86 -8.07
N LEU A 23 -11.46 11.95 -8.05
CA LEU A 23 -12.15 11.49 -9.25
C LEU A 23 -12.95 12.61 -9.92
N LYS A 24 -13.64 13.41 -9.13
CA LYS A 24 -14.38 14.56 -9.63
C LYS A 24 -13.46 15.58 -10.31
N SER A 25 -12.31 15.86 -9.70
CA SER A 25 -11.32 16.79 -10.23
C SER A 25 -10.67 16.28 -11.53
N SER A 26 -10.50 14.96 -11.66
CA SER A 26 -9.91 14.36 -12.85
C SER A 26 -10.92 14.13 -13.99
N GLY A 27 -12.23 14.30 -13.72
CA GLY A 27 -13.29 14.03 -14.70
C GLY A 27 -13.53 12.55 -14.96
N SER A 28 -13.04 11.67 -14.08
CA SER A 28 -13.20 10.22 -14.25
C SER A 28 -14.54 9.73 -13.69
N PHE A 29 -15.15 8.79 -14.41
CA PHE A 29 -16.41 8.16 -14.00
C PHE A 29 -16.12 6.77 -13.44
N VAL A 30 -15.74 6.73 -12.18
CA VAL A 30 -15.48 5.47 -11.46
C VAL A 30 -16.36 5.45 -10.22
N GLU A 31 -17.08 4.36 -10.01
CA GLU A 31 -17.81 4.16 -8.77
C GLU A 31 -16.84 3.79 -7.66
N VAL A 32 -17.08 4.32 -6.46
CA VAL A 32 -16.21 4.07 -5.31
C VAL A 32 -17.03 3.63 -4.13
N ILE A 33 -16.59 2.57 -3.50
CA ILE A 33 -17.12 2.15 -2.20
C ILE A 33 -15.95 2.00 -1.23
N ALA A 34 -16.24 2.12 0.06
CA ALA A 34 -15.25 1.91 1.10
C ALA A 34 -15.77 0.87 2.09
N ILE A 35 -14.85 0.12 2.68
CA ILE A 35 -15.18 -0.83 3.74
C ILE A 35 -14.31 -0.52 4.96
N SER A 36 -14.95 -0.37 6.11
CA SER A 36 -14.26 -0.10 7.37
C SER A 36 -14.89 -0.91 8.48
N LYS A 37 -14.19 -1.02 9.59
CA LYS A 37 -14.73 -1.65 10.78
C LYS A 37 -15.49 -0.63 11.63
N GLU A 38 -16.59 -1.06 12.22
CA GLU A 38 -17.36 -0.24 13.14
C GLU A 38 -16.49 0.11 14.34
N LYS A 39 -16.46 1.40 14.71
CA LYS A 39 -15.75 1.85 15.91
C LYS A 39 -16.54 1.41 17.14
N ARG A 40 -15.93 0.62 17.98
CA ARG A 40 -16.49 0.16 19.24
C ARG A 40 -15.52 0.37 20.38
N ASP A 41 -16.08 0.53 21.59
CA ASP A 41 -15.31 0.52 22.82
C ASP A 41 -14.60 -0.85 22.97
N SER A 42 -13.33 -0.83 23.39
CA SER A 42 -12.51 -2.03 23.53
C SER A 42 -13.13 -3.10 24.44
N LYS A 43 -13.93 -2.71 25.43
CA LYS A 43 -14.65 -3.64 26.30
C LYS A 43 -15.78 -4.37 25.55
N ALA A 44 -16.47 -3.68 24.64
CA ALA A 44 -17.53 -4.27 23.83
C ALA A 44 -16.95 -5.27 22.79
N TYR A 45 -15.72 -5.06 22.35
CA TYR A 45 -15.01 -5.95 21.45
C TYR A 45 -14.82 -7.34 22.03
N ARG A 46 -14.44 -7.41 23.30
CA ARG A 46 -14.13 -8.69 23.96
C ARG A 46 -15.37 -9.52 24.27
N SER A 47 -16.51 -8.87 24.47
CA SER A 47 -17.74 -9.54 24.87
C SER A 47 -18.68 -9.93 23.73
N LYS A 48 -18.51 -9.34 22.54
CA LYS A 48 -19.44 -9.53 21.40
C LYS A 48 -18.81 -10.01 20.09
N GLY A 49 -17.61 -10.56 20.13
CA GLY A 49 -17.02 -11.21 18.96
C GLY A 49 -16.48 -10.31 17.86
N GLY A 50 -16.18 -9.05 18.13
CA GLY A 50 -15.51 -8.16 17.20
C GLY A 50 -16.42 -7.15 16.51
N ALA A 51 -15.80 -6.17 15.86
CA ALA A 51 -16.49 -5.11 15.15
C ALA A 51 -17.07 -5.59 13.82
N LYS A 52 -18.24 -5.08 13.47
CA LYS A 52 -18.87 -5.34 12.19
C LYS A 52 -18.21 -4.49 11.11
N ASP A 53 -18.12 -5.03 9.91
CA ASP A 53 -17.69 -4.26 8.75
C ASP A 53 -18.84 -3.39 8.24
N ILE A 54 -18.50 -2.16 7.84
CA ILE A 54 -19.42 -1.17 7.32
C ILE A 54 -19.03 -0.83 5.90
N ILE A 55 -20.01 -0.81 4.99
CA ILE A 55 -19.80 -0.38 3.61
C ILE A 55 -20.30 1.05 3.46
N HIS A 56 -19.45 1.91 2.91
CA HIS A 56 -19.77 3.30 2.60
C HIS A 56 -19.85 3.48 1.09
N THR A 57 -20.92 4.13 0.63
CA THR A 57 -21.04 4.62 -0.73
C THR A 57 -21.05 6.15 -0.73
N ALA A 58 -21.07 6.76 -1.91
CA ALA A 58 -21.08 8.23 -2.01
C ALA A 58 -22.17 8.89 -1.15
N ASN A 59 -23.35 8.28 -1.07
CA ASN A 59 -24.53 8.85 -0.42
C ASN A 59 -24.99 8.12 0.83
N ASP A 60 -24.53 6.88 1.02
CA ASP A 60 -25.10 6.00 2.04
C ASP A 60 -24.04 5.26 2.84
N THR A 61 -24.46 4.70 3.96
CA THR A 61 -23.66 3.82 4.81
C THR A 61 -24.50 2.59 5.14
N PHE A 62 -23.95 1.40 4.91
CA PHE A 62 -24.66 0.15 5.09
C PHE A 62 -23.98 -0.72 6.15
N LYS A 63 -24.75 -1.12 7.15
CA LYS A 63 -24.32 -2.10 8.16
C LYS A 63 -24.98 -3.43 7.82
N LEU A 64 -24.34 -4.19 6.94
CA LEU A 64 -24.87 -5.47 6.47
C LEU A 64 -24.57 -6.59 7.47
N LEU A 65 -25.43 -7.60 7.48
CA LEU A 65 -25.21 -8.79 8.30
C LEU A 65 -24.04 -9.59 7.77
N PRO A 66 -23.30 -10.32 8.64
CA PRO A 66 -22.17 -11.17 8.19
C PRO A 66 -22.57 -12.22 7.14
N SER A 67 -23.84 -12.62 7.11
CA SER A 67 -24.36 -13.57 6.12
C SER A 67 -24.73 -12.93 4.78
N ASP A 68 -24.68 -11.60 4.68
CA ASP A 68 -25.02 -10.89 3.44
C ASP A 68 -23.92 -11.13 2.37
N LYS A 69 -24.34 -11.65 1.22
CA LYS A 69 -23.42 -11.99 0.14
C LYS A 69 -22.68 -10.78 -0.44
N ARG A 70 -23.32 -9.61 -0.43
CA ARG A 70 -22.71 -8.37 -0.90
C ARG A 70 -21.52 -7.99 -0.01
N LEU A 71 -21.73 -8.09 1.31
CA LEU A 71 -20.66 -7.83 2.28
C LEU A 71 -19.52 -8.84 2.12
N GLN A 72 -19.86 -10.13 2.01
CA GLN A 72 -18.87 -11.20 1.82
C GLN A 72 -18.03 -10.99 0.57
N TRP A 73 -18.63 -10.53 -0.51
CA TRP A 73 -17.95 -10.23 -1.76
C TRP A 73 -16.93 -9.10 -1.58
N VAL A 74 -17.32 -8.01 -0.92
CA VAL A 74 -16.43 -6.88 -0.64
C VAL A 74 -15.31 -7.28 0.31
N GLN A 75 -15.62 -8.05 1.35
CA GLN A 75 -14.62 -8.58 2.28
C GLN A 75 -13.58 -9.45 1.56
N LYS A 76 -14.02 -10.28 0.63
CA LYS A 76 -13.14 -11.12 -0.16
C LYS A 76 -12.19 -10.28 -1.02
N LEU A 77 -12.68 -9.24 -1.66
CA LEU A 77 -11.84 -8.32 -2.44
C LEU A 77 -10.80 -7.63 -1.54
N ARG A 78 -11.21 -7.15 -0.38
CA ARG A 78 -10.29 -6.54 0.60
C ARG A 78 -9.21 -7.52 1.03
N ASP A 79 -9.58 -8.72 1.40
CA ASP A 79 -8.65 -9.73 1.90
C ASP A 79 -7.66 -10.15 0.81
N GLU A 80 -8.11 -10.30 -0.43
CA GLU A 80 -7.24 -10.60 -1.57
C GLU A 80 -6.26 -9.46 -1.84
N SER A 81 -6.72 -8.21 -1.76
CA SER A 81 -5.85 -7.05 -1.94
C SER A 81 -4.79 -6.96 -0.84
N HIS A 82 -5.17 -7.21 0.41
CA HIS A 82 -4.24 -7.25 1.54
C HIS A 82 -3.19 -8.35 1.34
N ARG A 83 -3.62 -9.54 0.96
CA ARG A 83 -2.71 -10.66 0.70
C ARG A 83 -1.73 -10.34 -0.41
N TYR A 84 -2.19 -9.74 -1.49
CA TYR A 84 -1.34 -9.31 -2.60
C TYR A 84 -0.30 -8.30 -2.12
N ALA A 85 -0.72 -7.29 -1.38
CA ALA A 85 0.17 -6.25 -0.87
C ALA A 85 1.25 -6.83 0.06
N ILE A 86 0.86 -7.72 0.98
CA ILE A 86 1.81 -8.38 1.89
C ILE A 86 2.83 -9.21 1.11
N ASN A 87 2.38 -9.99 0.15
CA ASN A 87 3.27 -10.81 -0.68
C ASN A 87 4.21 -9.96 -1.51
N PHE A 88 3.72 -8.86 -2.06
CA PHE A 88 4.54 -7.91 -2.81
C PHE A 88 5.63 -7.30 -1.93
N HIS A 89 5.28 -6.86 -0.72
CA HIS A 89 6.24 -6.30 0.23
C HIS A 89 7.31 -7.33 0.63
N ARG A 90 6.90 -8.57 0.89
CA ARG A 90 7.84 -9.65 1.21
C ARG A 90 8.81 -9.92 0.07
N SER A 91 8.31 -10.02 -1.15
CA SER A 91 9.14 -10.23 -2.34
C SER A 91 10.12 -9.10 -2.56
N THR A 92 9.67 -7.86 -2.43
CA THR A 92 10.50 -6.66 -2.56
C THR A 92 11.58 -6.63 -1.48
N LYS A 93 11.23 -6.93 -0.24
CA LYS A 93 12.18 -6.99 0.87
C LYS A 93 13.27 -8.03 0.62
N LEU A 94 12.90 -9.23 0.20
CA LEU A 94 13.86 -10.29 -0.13
C LEU A 94 14.79 -9.87 -1.28
N LYS A 95 14.25 -9.27 -2.33
CA LYS A 95 15.03 -8.77 -3.45
C LYS A 95 16.03 -7.72 -2.99
N ASN A 96 15.60 -6.79 -2.14
CA ASN A 96 16.46 -5.74 -1.59
C ASN A 96 17.56 -6.33 -0.70
N MET A 97 17.25 -7.32 0.12
CA MET A 97 18.24 -8.01 0.96
C MET A 97 19.32 -8.69 0.12
N LYS A 98 18.94 -9.33 -0.98
CA LYS A 98 19.89 -9.95 -1.91
C LYS A 98 20.80 -8.90 -2.56
N GLN A 99 20.25 -7.78 -2.99
CA GLN A 99 21.02 -6.69 -3.58
C GLN A 99 22.02 -6.10 -2.58
N ILE A 100 21.60 -5.89 -1.34
CA ILE A 100 22.48 -5.41 -0.27
C ILE A 100 23.62 -6.39 -0.03
N ALA A 101 23.32 -7.69 0.01
CA ALA A 101 24.34 -8.74 0.19
C ALA A 101 25.36 -8.73 -0.93
N LEU A 102 24.93 -8.59 -2.18
CA LEU A 102 25.82 -8.50 -3.34
C LEU A 102 26.74 -7.29 -3.27
N LEU A 103 26.23 -6.14 -2.84
CA LEU A 103 27.03 -4.94 -2.69
C LEU A 103 28.07 -5.10 -1.56
N LYS A 104 27.71 -5.76 -0.46
CA LYS A 104 28.63 -6.07 0.63
C LYS A 104 29.76 -7.00 0.18
N GLU A 105 29.46 -7.98 -0.67
CA GLU A 105 30.47 -8.85 -1.25
C GLU A 105 31.50 -8.08 -2.09
N LYS A 106 31.07 -6.99 -2.72
CA LYS A 106 31.94 -6.10 -3.48
C LYS A 106 32.73 -5.12 -2.60
N GLY A 107 32.63 -5.25 -1.29
CA GLY A 107 33.34 -4.41 -0.33
C GLY A 107 32.67 -3.07 -0.03
N ILE A 108 31.41 -2.91 -0.39
CA ILE A 108 30.66 -1.69 -0.12
C ILE A 108 29.99 -1.80 1.26
N GLU A 109 30.30 -0.85 2.14
CA GLU A 109 29.76 -0.81 3.48
C GLU A 109 28.26 -0.45 3.46
N GLU A 110 27.55 -0.87 4.49
CA GLU A 110 26.11 -0.64 4.62
C GLU A 110 25.74 0.86 4.59
N ALA A 111 26.54 1.70 5.22
CA ALA A 111 26.34 3.15 5.18
C ALA A 111 26.48 3.71 3.77
N SER A 112 27.41 3.17 2.98
CA SER A 112 27.61 3.55 1.59
C SER A 112 26.45 3.09 0.70
N VAL A 113 25.88 1.90 0.96
CA VAL A 113 24.70 1.41 0.27
C VAL A 113 23.52 2.37 0.47
N LYS A 114 23.31 2.82 1.70
CA LYS A 114 22.26 3.78 2.01
C LYS A 114 22.42 5.10 1.26
N LYS A 115 23.64 5.61 1.16
CA LYS A 115 23.93 6.83 0.41
C LYS A 115 23.63 6.67 -1.08
N LEU A 116 24.03 5.55 -1.65
CA LEU A 116 23.76 5.25 -3.05
C LEU A 116 22.24 5.17 -3.32
N LEU A 117 21.49 4.52 -2.43
CA LEU A 117 20.04 4.44 -2.56
C LEU A 117 19.39 5.81 -2.41
N ASP A 118 19.84 6.64 -1.47
CA ASP A 118 19.31 7.99 -1.28
C ASP A 118 19.55 8.88 -2.49
N TYR A 119 20.71 8.74 -3.15
CA TYR A 119 21.04 9.52 -4.33
C TYR A 119 20.38 8.99 -5.61
N PHE A 120 20.50 7.70 -5.89
CA PHE A 120 20.00 7.09 -7.12
C PHE A 120 18.53 6.67 -7.07
N GLY A 121 17.98 6.48 -5.89
CA GLY A 121 16.57 6.16 -5.69
C GLY A 121 16.21 4.68 -5.78
N SER A 122 16.97 3.86 -6.48
CA SER A 122 16.72 2.42 -6.62
C SER A 122 17.99 1.63 -6.88
N PHE A 123 17.96 0.32 -6.61
CA PHE A 123 19.08 -0.56 -6.92
C PHE A 123 19.35 -0.65 -8.43
N GLU A 124 18.30 -0.60 -9.25
CA GLU A 124 18.45 -0.61 -10.71
C GLU A 124 19.22 0.60 -11.21
N ALA A 125 18.93 1.77 -10.67
CA ALA A 125 19.64 3.00 -10.99
C ALA A 125 21.11 2.91 -10.56
N ILE A 126 21.40 2.30 -9.42
CA ILE A 126 22.78 2.06 -8.96
C ILE A 126 23.53 1.16 -9.91
N GLU A 127 22.92 0.09 -10.37
CA GLU A 127 23.54 -0.85 -11.33
C GLU A 127 23.85 -0.18 -12.66
N LYS A 128 22.98 0.70 -13.12
CA LYS A 128 23.16 1.44 -14.38
C LYS A 128 24.16 2.58 -14.27
N ALA A 129 24.47 3.04 -13.07
CA ALA A 129 25.39 4.14 -12.85
C ALA A 129 26.84 3.69 -13.13
N SER A 130 27.67 4.60 -13.65
CA SER A 130 29.08 4.34 -13.85
C SER A 130 29.84 4.29 -12.51
N GLU A 131 30.99 3.65 -12.50
CA GLU A 131 31.86 3.62 -11.31
C GLU A 131 32.25 5.03 -10.86
N GLN A 132 32.46 5.95 -11.82
CA GLN A 132 32.76 7.34 -11.53
C GLN A 132 31.61 8.03 -10.80
N GLU A 133 30.37 7.81 -11.25
CA GLU A 133 29.19 8.39 -10.62
C GLU A 133 28.99 7.86 -9.20
N LYS A 134 29.15 6.55 -9.00
CA LYS A 134 29.06 5.93 -7.67
C LYS A 134 30.14 6.48 -6.73
N ASN A 135 31.36 6.57 -7.20
CA ASN A 135 32.49 7.10 -6.42
C ASN A 135 32.30 8.57 -6.07
N ALA A 136 31.75 9.36 -6.99
CA ALA A 136 31.45 10.77 -6.74
C ALA A 136 30.44 10.94 -5.59
N VAL A 137 29.42 10.10 -5.54
CA VAL A 137 28.41 10.11 -4.46
C VAL A 137 29.05 9.73 -3.13
N LEU A 138 29.89 8.70 -3.12
CA LEU A 138 30.55 8.21 -1.91
C LEU A 138 31.64 9.15 -1.38
N LYS A 139 32.33 9.87 -2.28
CA LYS A 139 33.39 10.84 -1.91
C LYS A 139 32.86 12.22 -1.52
N LYS A 140 31.63 12.55 -1.80
CA LYS A 140 31.00 13.83 -1.46
C LYS A 140 30.81 14.01 0.03
N ARG A 141 31.79 13.67 0.78
CA ARG A 141 31.72 13.66 2.21
C ARG A 141 32.76 14.57 2.81
N ILE A 142 32.67 15.74 2.50
CA ILE A 142 33.59 16.63 3.21
C ILE A 142 32.80 17.71 3.87
#